data_4b14e049a47ab9b76da9dc8357b4e6a8
#
_entry.id   4b14e049a47ab9b76da9dc8357b4e6a8
#
_cell.length_a   1.000
_cell.length_b   1.000
_cell.length_c   1.000
_cell.angle_alpha   90.00
_cell.angle_beta   90.00
_cell.angle_gamma   90.00
#
_symmetry.space_group_name_H-M   'P 1'
#
loop_
_entity.id
_entity.type
_entity.pdbx_description
1 polymer ?
#
loop_
_entity_poly.entity_id
_entity_poly.type
_entity_poly.pdbx_seq_one_letter_code
_entity_poly.pdbx_strand_id
1 'polypeptide(L)'
;MRIEILLKKLHTISTFSYIIMHLNSAFANPMPKFAGAPNLLEKAVVSPGVPIESVTISPLFNRRFVCADHPEGEVTELGDALGTDCLVLGGFADKDSGYFRLFKSDGRRNPDWYGWRAPVLSPVNGEVVGLYSNPVTNTPGHMQPALPSFIVFRRHDDVIVVYAHVTDVRVKIGDHVTAGQIVALDGNNGFARAPHVHVGAYRGVTPLQIRWDLRAEKKFFVE
;
A
#
# COMPACT_ATOMS: atom_id res chain seq x y z
N MET A 1 50.29 10.14 9.96
CA MET A 1 49.01 10.52 10.58
C MET A 1 47.91 10.00 9.65
N ARG A 2 47.46 8.77 9.90
CA ARG A 2 46.45 8.08 9.09
C ARG A 2 45.08 8.39 9.66
N ILE A 3 44.22 9.01 8.87
CA ILE A 3 42.81 9.22 9.17
C ILE A 3 42.06 7.98 8.72
N GLU A 4 41.64 7.13 9.64
CA GLU A 4 40.71 6.03 9.37
C GLU A 4 39.31 6.60 9.23
N ILE A 5 38.78 6.56 8.00
CA ILE A 5 37.38 6.83 7.71
C ILE A 5 36.59 5.60 8.10
N LEU A 6 35.89 5.69 9.22
CA LEU A 6 34.96 4.68 9.71
C LEU A 6 33.68 4.73 8.88
N LEU A 7 33.63 3.93 7.82
CA LEU A 7 32.38 3.68 7.06
C LEU A 7 31.42 2.91 7.95
N LYS A 8 30.53 3.61 8.64
CA LYS A 8 29.35 3.01 9.24
C LYS A 8 28.44 2.54 8.11
N LYS A 9 28.43 1.23 7.83
CA LYS A 9 27.36 0.58 7.06
C LYS A 9 26.05 0.81 7.81
N LEU A 10 25.23 1.74 7.33
CA LEU A 10 23.81 1.77 7.69
C LEU A 10 23.17 0.53 7.03
N HIS A 11 22.97 -0.50 7.81
CA HIS A 11 22.06 -1.57 7.44
C HIS A 11 20.65 -0.98 7.55
N THR A 12 20.05 -0.67 6.41
CA THR A 12 18.60 -0.48 6.29
C THR A 12 17.96 -1.85 6.53
N ILE A 13 17.69 -2.16 7.79
CA ILE A 13 16.89 -3.34 8.17
C ILE A 13 15.49 -3.05 7.64
N SER A 14 14.95 -3.96 6.83
CA SER A 14 13.56 -3.95 6.37
C SER A 14 12.66 -3.63 7.57
N THR A 15 11.97 -2.49 7.48
CA THR A 15 11.25 -1.93 8.60
C THR A 15 10.04 -2.76 9.02
N PHE A 16 9.54 -3.59 8.12
CA PHE A 16 8.41 -4.48 8.38
C PHE A 16 8.81 -5.69 9.26
N SER A 17 9.96 -6.32 9.00
CA SER A 17 10.49 -7.42 9.83
C SER A 17 10.77 -6.98 11.28
N TYR A 18 11.17 -5.73 11.50
CA TYR A 18 11.45 -5.22 12.85
C TYR A 18 10.18 -5.06 13.69
N ILE A 19 9.05 -4.74 13.07
CA ILE A 19 7.76 -4.64 13.76
C ILE A 19 7.28 -6.00 14.24
N ILE A 20 7.47 -7.06 13.44
CA ILE A 20 6.99 -8.40 13.77
C ILE A 20 7.71 -8.96 15.00
N MET A 21 9.01 -8.72 15.17
CA MET A 21 9.76 -9.18 16.33
C MET A 21 9.33 -8.48 17.65
N HIS A 22 8.80 -7.26 17.58
CA HIS A 22 8.39 -6.50 18.77
C HIS A 22 6.88 -6.54 19.02
N LEU A 23 6.06 -6.89 18.01
CA LEU A 23 4.61 -7.03 18.17
C LEU A 23 4.19 -8.28 18.94
N ASN A 24 5.01 -9.32 18.99
CA ASN A 24 4.70 -10.56 19.71
C ASN A 24 4.54 -10.40 21.23
N SER A 25 4.91 -9.25 21.81
CA SER A 25 4.79 -9.01 23.24
C SER A 25 3.75 -7.94 23.64
N ALA A 26 3.20 -7.18 22.69
CA ALA A 26 2.38 -6.01 22.98
C ALA A 26 0.89 -6.13 22.60
N PHE A 27 0.49 -7.09 21.76
CA PHE A 27 -0.89 -7.24 21.33
C PHE A 27 -1.44 -8.65 21.65
N ALA A 28 -2.26 -8.71 22.69
CA ALA A 28 -3.02 -9.91 23.06
C ALA A 28 -4.19 -10.22 22.10
N ASN A 29 -4.35 -9.49 21.00
CA ASN A 29 -5.36 -9.77 20.01
C ASN A 29 -4.79 -10.70 18.94
N PRO A 30 -5.44 -11.85 18.68
CA PRO A 30 -5.02 -12.73 17.60
C PRO A 30 -5.04 -11.96 16.28
N MET A 31 -3.98 -12.13 15.46
CA MET A 31 -3.94 -11.62 14.10
C MET A 31 -5.24 -12.00 13.38
N PRO A 32 -5.85 -11.08 12.62
CA PRO A 32 -7.07 -11.38 11.88
C PRO A 32 -6.84 -12.60 10.99
N LYS A 33 -7.71 -13.62 11.14
CA LYS A 33 -7.65 -14.80 10.27
C LYS A 33 -8.25 -14.42 8.92
N PHE A 34 -7.43 -14.50 7.89
CA PHE A 34 -7.89 -14.29 6.51
C PHE A 34 -8.64 -15.53 6.02
N ALA A 35 -9.89 -15.39 5.63
CA ALA A 35 -10.64 -16.48 5.04
C ALA A 35 -10.04 -16.83 3.66
N GLY A 36 -9.29 -17.93 3.58
CA GLY A 36 -8.78 -18.48 2.34
C GLY A 36 -7.64 -17.71 1.65
N ALA A 37 -6.99 -16.76 2.33
CA ALA A 37 -5.76 -16.12 1.87
C ALA A 37 -4.56 -16.60 2.70
N PRO A 38 -3.36 -16.78 2.12
CA PRO A 38 -2.13 -17.00 2.86
C PRO A 38 -1.87 -15.87 3.85
N ASN A 39 -1.14 -16.16 4.91
CA ASN A 39 -0.72 -15.14 5.86
C ASN A 39 0.17 -14.10 5.18
N LEU A 40 -0.23 -12.83 5.21
CA LEU A 40 0.52 -11.71 4.59
C LEU A 40 1.96 -11.58 5.10
N LEU A 41 2.25 -12.18 6.26
CA LEU A 41 3.58 -12.17 6.88
C LEU A 41 4.46 -13.34 6.43
N GLU A 42 3.95 -14.25 5.61
CA GLU A 42 4.78 -15.28 5.00
C GLU A 42 5.78 -14.65 4.02
N LYS A 43 6.94 -15.29 3.90
CA LYS A 43 7.95 -14.84 2.96
C LYS A 43 7.51 -15.12 1.53
N ALA A 44 7.61 -14.09 0.70
CA ALA A 44 7.43 -14.23 -0.73
C ALA A 44 8.58 -15.04 -1.33
N VAL A 45 8.27 -15.86 -2.32
CA VAL A 45 9.26 -16.64 -3.06
C VAL A 45 9.46 -16.00 -4.43
N VAL A 46 10.63 -15.40 -4.63
CA VAL A 46 11.10 -14.93 -5.94
C VAL A 46 12.16 -15.90 -6.43
N SER A 47 11.95 -16.54 -7.57
CA SER A 47 12.89 -17.50 -8.13
C SER A 47 14.00 -16.76 -8.90
N PRO A 48 15.28 -16.88 -8.50
CA PRO A 48 16.38 -16.22 -9.19
C PRO A 48 16.45 -16.60 -10.67
N GLY A 49 16.63 -15.60 -11.54
CA GLY A 49 16.76 -15.81 -12.98
C GLY A 49 15.44 -16.06 -13.74
N VAL A 50 14.32 -16.09 -13.04
CA VAL A 50 12.99 -16.16 -13.67
C VAL A 50 12.47 -14.70 -13.82
N PRO A 51 11.85 -14.34 -14.97
CA PRO A 51 11.24 -13.03 -15.12
C PRO A 51 10.20 -12.75 -14.02
N ILE A 52 10.20 -11.54 -13.50
CA ILE A 52 9.20 -11.10 -12.53
C ILE A 52 7.81 -11.15 -13.18
N GLU A 53 6.90 -11.90 -12.57
CA GLU A 53 5.51 -11.92 -12.99
C GLU A 53 4.80 -10.61 -12.64
N SER A 54 3.80 -10.25 -13.42
CA SER A 54 3.02 -9.04 -13.18
C SER A 54 1.53 -9.30 -13.24
N VAL A 55 0.78 -8.46 -12.56
CA VAL A 55 -0.68 -8.44 -12.60
C VAL A 55 -1.19 -7.06 -13.03
N THR A 56 -2.14 -7.03 -13.95
CA THR A 56 -2.86 -5.80 -14.28
C THR A 56 -4.11 -5.70 -13.43
N ILE A 57 -4.23 -4.58 -12.72
CA ILE A 57 -5.36 -4.25 -11.85
C ILE A 57 -5.95 -2.89 -12.21
N SER A 58 -7.18 -2.63 -11.77
CA SER A 58 -7.83 -1.34 -11.96
C SER A 58 -7.15 -0.25 -11.13
N PRO A 59 -7.13 1.02 -11.60
CA PRO A 59 -6.57 2.13 -10.85
C PRO A 59 -7.21 2.27 -9.47
N LEU A 60 -6.39 2.57 -8.46
CA LEU A 60 -6.83 2.69 -7.08
C LEU A 60 -7.45 4.05 -6.75
N PHE A 61 -7.25 5.06 -7.59
CA PHE A 61 -7.84 6.40 -7.42
C PHE A 61 -8.55 6.85 -8.70
N ASN A 62 -9.56 7.69 -8.53
CA ASN A 62 -10.19 8.43 -9.63
C ASN A 62 -9.50 9.78 -9.89
N ARG A 63 -8.24 9.91 -9.54
CA ARG A 63 -7.38 11.08 -9.67
C ARG A 63 -6.01 10.66 -10.15
N ARG A 64 -5.23 11.61 -10.67
CA ARG A 64 -3.82 11.35 -11.01
C ARG A 64 -3.03 10.99 -9.78
N PHE A 65 -2.18 9.99 -9.88
CA PHE A 65 -1.33 9.51 -8.80
C PHE A 65 0.03 9.06 -9.33
N VAL A 66 0.98 8.90 -8.45
CA VAL A 66 2.32 8.36 -8.72
C VAL A 66 2.57 7.26 -7.72
N CYS A 67 3.31 6.23 -8.12
CA CYS A 67 3.68 5.14 -7.25
C CYS A 67 5.21 4.97 -7.20
N ALA A 68 5.70 4.57 -6.04
CA ALA A 68 7.08 4.17 -5.79
C ALA A 68 7.11 2.66 -5.56
N ASP A 69 7.72 1.93 -6.50
CA ASP A 69 7.79 0.47 -6.43
C ASP A 69 8.82 0.00 -5.39
N HIS A 70 8.54 -1.12 -4.75
CA HIS A 70 9.49 -1.84 -3.92
C HIS A 70 10.33 -2.78 -4.80
N PRO A 71 11.64 -2.53 -4.96
CA PRO A 71 12.52 -3.42 -5.72
C PRO A 71 12.57 -4.81 -5.12
N GLU A 72 12.91 -5.80 -5.95
CA GLU A 72 13.13 -7.17 -5.50
C GLU A 72 14.11 -7.21 -4.32
N GLY A 73 13.67 -7.84 -3.22
CA GLY A 73 14.47 -8.03 -2.00
C GLY A 73 14.50 -6.84 -1.04
N GLU A 74 13.90 -5.70 -1.35
CA GLU A 74 13.78 -4.59 -0.41
C GLU A 74 12.85 -4.96 0.75
N VAL A 75 11.70 -5.51 0.44
CA VAL A 75 10.75 -6.13 1.37
C VAL A 75 10.43 -7.54 0.90
N THR A 76 10.17 -8.44 1.82
CA THR A 76 10.13 -9.88 1.52
C THR A 76 8.86 -10.58 1.98
N GLU A 77 7.96 -9.90 2.64
CA GLU A 77 6.67 -10.43 3.08
C GLU A 77 5.65 -10.42 1.93
N LEU A 78 4.76 -11.45 1.88
CA LEU A 78 3.62 -11.44 0.96
C LEU A 78 2.74 -10.22 1.22
N GLY A 79 2.36 -9.54 0.17
CA GLY A 79 1.61 -8.29 0.26
C GLY A 79 2.50 -7.04 0.25
N ASP A 80 3.81 -7.16 0.47
CA ASP A 80 4.80 -6.07 0.39
C ASP A 80 5.82 -6.29 -0.74
N ALA A 81 6.27 -7.52 -0.92
CA ALA A 81 7.26 -7.87 -1.95
C ALA A 81 6.78 -7.49 -3.35
N LEU A 82 7.58 -6.74 -4.11
CA LEU A 82 7.24 -6.16 -5.41
C LEU A 82 6.00 -5.25 -5.39
N GLY A 83 5.59 -4.80 -4.20
CA GLY A 83 4.50 -3.86 -4.00
C GLY A 83 4.87 -2.43 -4.39
N THR A 84 3.95 -1.50 -4.18
CA THR A 84 4.14 -0.10 -4.56
C THR A 84 3.35 0.84 -3.63
N ASP A 85 3.95 1.98 -3.29
CA ASP A 85 3.33 3.04 -2.49
C ASP A 85 2.79 4.14 -3.40
N CYS A 86 1.48 4.36 -3.39
CA CYS A 86 0.80 5.24 -4.34
C CYS A 86 0.23 6.50 -3.67
N LEU A 87 0.62 7.66 -4.21
CA LEU A 87 0.28 8.98 -3.70
C LEU A 87 -0.50 9.79 -4.74
N VAL A 88 -1.58 10.44 -4.32
CA VAL A 88 -2.37 11.31 -5.18
C VAL A 88 -1.61 12.59 -5.51
N LEU A 89 -1.62 12.95 -6.80
CA LEU A 89 -1.06 14.19 -7.33
C LEU A 89 -2.13 15.27 -7.44
N GLY A 90 -1.74 16.51 -7.22
CA GLY A 90 -2.57 17.69 -7.44
C GLY A 90 -1.73 18.87 -7.93
N GLY A 91 -2.30 20.07 -7.90
CA GLY A 91 -1.64 21.30 -8.34
C GLY A 91 -1.72 21.59 -9.84
N PHE A 92 -2.42 20.77 -10.62
CA PHE A 92 -2.53 20.91 -12.08
C PHE A 92 -3.21 22.21 -12.53
N ALA A 93 -4.17 22.70 -11.73
CA ALA A 93 -4.91 23.93 -12.01
C ALA A 93 -4.29 25.17 -11.31
N ASP A 94 -3.14 25.00 -10.67
CA ASP A 94 -2.45 26.09 -9.97
C ASP A 94 -1.79 27.02 -11.01
N LYS A 95 -2.37 28.24 -11.13
CA LYS A 95 -1.89 29.24 -12.10
C LYS A 95 -0.48 29.76 -11.79
N ASP A 96 -0.04 29.62 -10.52
CA ASP A 96 1.22 30.21 -10.06
C ASP A 96 2.42 29.26 -10.19
N SER A 97 2.19 27.94 -10.17
CA SER A 97 3.27 26.96 -10.19
C SER A 97 3.24 25.98 -11.36
N GLY A 98 2.05 25.51 -11.77
CA GLY A 98 1.89 24.52 -12.85
C GLY A 98 2.56 23.15 -12.59
N TYR A 99 3.13 22.91 -11.41
CA TYR A 99 3.79 21.67 -11.04
C TYR A 99 2.84 20.70 -10.37
N PHE A 100 3.01 19.40 -10.66
CA PHE A 100 2.41 18.39 -9.81
C PHE A 100 3.05 18.44 -8.43
N ARG A 101 2.25 18.24 -7.41
CA ARG A 101 2.73 18.14 -6.03
C ARG A 101 1.87 17.19 -5.24
N LEU A 102 2.44 16.67 -4.15
CA LEU A 102 1.76 15.72 -3.27
C LEU A 102 0.91 16.44 -2.23
N PHE A 103 1.21 17.69 -1.94
CA PHE A 103 0.53 18.48 -0.90
C PHE A 103 0.35 19.96 -1.31
N LYS A 104 -0.60 20.63 -0.69
CA LYS A 104 -1.05 22.01 -1.02
C LYS A 104 -0.19 23.08 -0.35
N SER A 105 0.34 22.77 0.84
CA SER A 105 1.09 23.70 1.69
C SER A 105 2.47 23.13 2.04
N ASP A 106 2.81 22.99 3.30
CA ASP A 106 4.11 22.45 3.77
C ASP A 106 4.09 20.94 4.05
N GLY A 107 2.95 20.27 3.87
CA GLY A 107 2.78 18.82 4.04
C GLY A 107 2.83 18.32 5.48
N ARG A 108 2.83 19.21 6.48
CA ARG A 108 2.96 18.82 7.89
C ARG A 108 1.70 18.26 8.52
N ARG A 109 0.54 18.44 7.89
CA ARG A 109 -0.74 17.93 8.37
C ARG A 109 -1.37 17.05 7.29
N ASN A 110 -2.10 16.03 7.71
CA ASN A 110 -2.77 15.14 6.76
C ASN A 110 -3.66 15.90 5.75
N PRO A 111 -4.49 16.90 6.13
CA PRO A 111 -5.31 17.66 5.18
C PRO A 111 -4.53 18.47 4.15
N ASP A 112 -3.23 18.68 4.35
CA ASP A 112 -2.38 19.34 3.35
C ASP A 112 -2.16 18.45 2.12
N TRP A 113 -2.21 17.13 2.27
CA TRP A 113 -1.96 16.15 1.21
C TRP A 113 -3.18 15.98 0.30
N TYR A 114 -2.96 15.90 -1.01
CA TYR A 114 -4.04 15.68 -1.98
C TYR A 114 -4.68 14.29 -1.83
N GLY A 115 -3.91 13.30 -1.36
CA GLY A 115 -4.38 11.94 -1.07
C GLY A 115 -5.27 11.86 0.16
N TRP A 116 -5.08 12.72 1.14
CA TRP A 116 -5.81 12.61 2.41
C TRP A 116 -7.32 12.49 2.23
N ARG A 117 -7.86 11.32 2.63
CA ARG A 117 -9.28 10.94 2.48
C ARG A 117 -9.79 10.94 1.03
N ALA A 118 -8.90 10.82 0.04
CA ALA A 118 -9.31 10.56 -1.33
C ALA A 118 -10.01 9.19 -1.41
N PRO A 119 -11.08 9.04 -2.24
CA PRO A 119 -11.71 7.75 -2.46
C PRO A 119 -10.73 6.72 -3.00
N VAL A 120 -10.66 5.55 -2.35
CA VAL A 120 -9.87 4.39 -2.77
C VAL A 120 -10.81 3.41 -3.46
N LEU A 121 -10.44 3.00 -4.68
CA LEU A 121 -11.26 2.17 -5.55
C LEU A 121 -10.80 0.71 -5.50
N SER A 122 -11.75 -0.22 -5.62
CA SER A 122 -11.43 -1.65 -5.71
C SER A 122 -10.52 -1.95 -6.91
N PRO A 123 -9.44 -2.74 -6.70
CA PRO A 123 -8.49 -3.06 -7.76
C PRO A 123 -9.02 -4.10 -8.76
N VAL A 124 -10.02 -4.86 -8.38
CA VAL A 124 -10.50 -6.05 -9.10
C VAL A 124 -12.01 -6.24 -8.99
N ASN A 125 -12.56 -7.03 -9.90
CA ASN A 125 -13.81 -7.76 -9.63
C ASN A 125 -13.44 -8.97 -8.79
N GLY A 126 -13.97 -9.09 -7.56
CA GLY A 126 -13.55 -10.15 -6.66
C GLY A 126 -14.27 -10.12 -5.32
N GLU A 127 -13.70 -10.77 -4.35
CA GLU A 127 -14.21 -10.91 -2.99
C GLU A 127 -13.27 -10.29 -1.98
N VAL A 128 -13.79 -9.63 -0.96
CA VAL A 128 -13.01 -9.19 0.21
C VAL A 128 -12.78 -10.39 1.12
N VAL A 129 -11.52 -10.82 1.25
CA VAL A 129 -11.14 -12.02 2.02
C VAL A 129 -10.36 -11.71 3.30
N GLY A 130 -9.98 -10.47 3.53
CA GLY A 130 -9.31 -10.05 4.75
C GLY A 130 -9.47 -8.57 5.01
N LEU A 131 -9.48 -8.20 6.29
CA LEU A 131 -9.67 -6.81 6.70
C LEU A 131 -9.12 -6.59 8.12
N TYR A 132 -8.44 -5.46 8.30
CA TYR A 132 -8.06 -4.95 9.62
C TYR A 132 -8.15 -3.44 9.64
N SER A 133 -8.57 -2.88 10.78
CA SER A 133 -8.67 -1.43 10.98
C SER A 133 -7.80 -0.99 12.15
N ASN A 134 -6.80 -0.17 11.88
CA ASN A 134 -6.02 0.52 12.90
C ASN A 134 -6.74 1.83 13.25
N PRO A 135 -7.13 2.06 14.51
CA PRO A 135 -7.88 3.26 14.91
C PRO A 135 -7.01 4.52 14.99
N VAL A 136 -5.69 4.38 14.89
CA VAL A 136 -4.76 5.49 15.11
C VAL A 136 -4.32 6.09 13.79
N THR A 137 -4.47 7.40 13.66
CA THR A 137 -4.01 8.18 12.52
C THR A 137 -2.64 8.82 12.83
N ASN A 138 -1.69 8.67 11.93
CA ASN A 138 -0.36 9.29 12.04
C ASN A 138 -0.42 10.78 11.67
N THR A 139 0.59 11.51 12.11
CA THR A 139 0.91 12.84 11.58
C THR A 139 2.01 12.71 10.52
N PRO A 140 1.94 13.42 9.38
CA PRO A 140 3.00 13.35 8.36
C PRO A 140 4.40 13.57 8.95
N GLY A 141 5.36 12.74 8.50
CA GLY A 141 6.71 12.68 9.06
C GLY A 141 6.88 11.76 10.27
N HIS A 142 5.79 11.35 10.93
CA HIS A 142 5.81 10.49 12.11
C HIS A 142 4.98 9.24 11.85
N MET A 143 5.62 8.08 11.85
CA MET A 143 4.93 6.80 11.71
C MET A 143 4.90 6.05 13.04
N GLN A 144 3.90 5.21 13.21
CA GLN A 144 3.80 4.32 14.36
C GLN A 144 4.26 2.91 13.98
N PRO A 145 5.02 2.24 14.84
CA PRO A 145 5.40 0.84 14.65
C PRO A 145 4.21 -0.08 14.97
N ALA A 146 3.16 -0.01 14.16
CA ALA A 146 1.91 -0.74 14.33
C ALA A 146 1.40 -1.25 12.98
N LEU A 147 0.61 -2.33 13.03
CA LEU A 147 -0.03 -2.88 11.83
C LEU A 147 -0.94 -1.82 11.18
N PRO A 148 -0.81 -1.55 9.88
CA PRO A 148 -1.69 -0.63 9.16
C PRO A 148 -3.10 -1.18 9.03
N SER A 149 -4.09 -0.30 8.83
CA SER A 149 -5.38 -0.75 8.28
C SER A 149 -5.16 -1.33 6.90
N PHE A 150 -5.80 -2.46 6.59
CA PHE A 150 -5.69 -3.07 5.28
C PHE A 150 -6.98 -3.72 4.81
N ILE A 151 -7.09 -3.94 3.50
CA ILE A 151 -8.12 -4.71 2.83
C ILE A 151 -7.41 -5.72 1.93
N VAL A 152 -7.86 -6.98 1.95
CA VAL A 152 -7.37 -8.06 1.09
C VAL A 152 -8.49 -8.48 0.15
N PHE A 153 -8.20 -8.44 -1.14
CA PHE A 153 -9.11 -8.84 -2.21
C PHE A 153 -8.61 -10.12 -2.86
N ARG A 154 -9.53 -11.02 -3.20
CA ARG A 154 -9.27 -12.20 -4.02
C ARG A 154 -9.98 -12.08 -5.36
N ARG A 155 -9.22 -12.12 -6.43
CA ARG A 155 -9.72 -12.21 -7.80
C ARG A 155 -10.08 -13.67 -8.15
N HIS A 156 -10.91 -13.89 -9.15
CA HIS A 156 -11.39 -15.22 -9.54
C HIS A 156 -10.29 -16.22 -9.98
N ASP A 157 -9.09 -15.74 -10.31
CA ASP A 157 -7.91 -16.53 -10.70
C ASP A 157 -6.90 -16.69 -9.55
N ASP A 158 -7.39 -16.57 -8.30
CA ASP A 158 -6.64 -16.70 -7.05
C ASP A 158 -5.51 -15.66 -6.85
N VAL A 159 -5.50 -14.59 -7.65
CA VAL A 159 -4.65 -13.43 -7.36
C VAL A 159 -5.22 -12.72 -6.13
N ILE A 160 -4.34 -12.52 -5.17
CA ILE A 160 -4.60 -11.70 -4.00
C ILE A 160 -4.05 -10.30 -4.25
N VAL A 161 -4.84 -9.27 -3.91
CA VAL A 161 -4.39 -7.87 -3.90
C VAL A 161 -4.60 -7.32 -2.50
N VAL A 162 -3.60 -6.60 -2.00
CA VAL A 162 -3.60 -6.00 -0.66
C VAL A 162 -3.55 -4.50 -0.80
N TYR A 163 -4.42 -3.79 -0.10
CA TYR A 163 -4.31 -2.36 0.14
C TYR A 163 -4.01 -2.11 1.60
N ALA A 164 -3.01 -1.29 1.89
CA ALA A 164 -2.71 -0.89 3.26
C ALA A 164 -2.73 0.63 3.44
N HIS A 165 -2.68 1.06 4.72
CA HIS A 165 -2.78 2.44 5.20
C HIS A 165 -4.12 3.13 4.95
N VAL A 166 -5.13 2.40 4.47
CA VAL A 166 -6.49 2.92 4.22
C VAL A 166 -7.21 3.33 5.50
N THR A 167 -8.24 4.14 5.37
CA THR A 167 -9.15 4.53 6.46
C THR A 167 -10.60 4.51 5.99
N ASP A 168 -11.55 4.63 6.91
CA ASP A 168 -12.99 4.68 6.57
C ASP A 168 -13.39 3.54 5.61
N VAL A 169 -13.04 2.30 5.98
CA VAL A 169 -13.31 1.11 5.18
C VAL A 169 -14.82 0.89 5.04
N ARG A 170 -15.29 0.66 3.81
CA ARG A 170 -16.71 0.60 3.42
C ARG A 170 -17.17 -0.77 2.97
N VAL A 171 -16.33 -1.77 3.17
CA VAL A 171 -16.60 -3.16 2.83
C VAL A 171 -16.33 -4.06 4.04
N LYS A 172 -16.84 -5.28 3.99
CA LYS A 172 -16.63 -6.32 5.00
C LYS A 172 -16.17 -7.62 4.34
N ILE A 173 -15.58 -8.52 5.11
CA ILE A 173 -15.19 -9.85 4.63
C ILE A 173 -16.42 -10.58 4.07
N GLY A 174 -16.27 -11.18 2.89
CA GLY A 174 -17.30 -11.85 2.12
C GLY A 174 -18.04 -10.96 1.13
N ASP A 175 -17.84 -9.63 1.14
CA ASP A 175 -18.44 -8.77 0.13
C ASP A 175 -17.80 -9.02 -1.24
N HIS A 176 -18.66 -9.11 -2.27
CA HIS A 176 -18.23 -9.05 -3.67
C HIS A 176 -18.09 -7.58 -4.10
N VAL A 177 -16.95 -7.24 -4.68
CA VAL A 177 -16.65 -5.89 -5.15
C VAL A 177 -16.45 -5.87 -6.65
N THR A 178 -16.74 -4.72 -7.26
CA THR A 178 -16.49 -4.46 -8.67
C THR A 178 -15.32 -3.49 -8.81
N ALA A 179 -14.43 -3.72 -9.76
CA ALA A 179 -13.32 -2.83 -10.08
C ALA A 179 -13.81 -1.38 -10.25
N GLY A 180 -13.19 -0.43 -9.55
CA GLY A 180 -13.61 0.97 -9.52
C GLY A 180 -14.67 1.32 -8.47
N GLN A 181 -15.24 0.36 -7.73
CA GLN A 181 -16.10 0.62 -6.59
C GLN A 181 -15.32 1.28 -5.45
N ILE A 182 -15.86 2.30 -4.80
CA ILE A 182 -15.23 2.90 -3.62
C ILE A 182 -15.28 1.90 -2.45
N VAL A 183 -14.13 1.53 -1.91
CA VAL A 183 -13.98 0.54 -0.83
C VAL A 183 -13.44 1.12 0.46
N ALA A 184 -12.76 2.27 0.39
CA ALA A 184 -12.18 2.97 1.54
C ALA A 184 -11.86 4.43 1.19
N LEU A 185 -11.21 5.11 2.11
CA LEU A 185 -10.52 6.38 1.87
C LEU A 185 -9.02 6.21 2.10
N ASP A 186 -8.20 7.02 1.39
CA ASP A 186 -6.76 7.11 1.62
C ASP A 186 -6.48 7.63 3.03
N GLY A 187 -5.62 6.94 3.75
CA GLY A 187 -5.33 7.19 5.16
C GLY A 187 -3.85 7.48 5.42
N ASN A 188 -3.52 7.51 6.70
CA ASN A 188 -2.15 7.61 7.18
C ASN A 188 -2.08 6.92 8.55
N ASN A 189 -1.81 5.62 8.59
CA ASN A 189 -1.81 4.83 9.81
C ASN A 189 -0.79 3.69 9.74
N GLY A 190 -0.45 3.12 10.89
CA GLY A 190 0.57 2.09 10.96
C GLY A 190 1.93 2.62 10.49
N PHE A 191 2.61 1.87 9.64
CA PHE A 191 3.96 2.18 9.16
C PHE A 191 3.97 3.14 7.96
N ALA A 192 3.16 4.20 8.02
CA ALA A 192 3.07 5.24 7.00
C ALA A 192 3.62 6.58 7.49
N ARG A 193 4.43 7.27 6.68
CA ARG A 193 4.95 8.61 6.97
C ARG A 193 4.08 9.72 6.43
N ALA A 194 3.18 9.43 5.51
CA ALA A 194 2.31 10.40 4.85
C ALA A 194 1.06 9.68 4.32
N PRO A 195 -0.02 10.41 3.99
CA PRO A 195 -1.17 9.83 3.31
C PRO A 195 -0.77 9.17 1.99
N HIS A 196 -0.98 7.86 1.90
CA HIS A 196 -0.77 7.05 0.70
C HIS A 196 -1.48 5.70 0.83
N VAL A 197 -1.64 4.99 -0.26
CA VAL A 197 -2.07 3.59 -0.27
C VAL A 197 -0.91 2.73 -0.72
N HIS A 198 -0.49 1.80 0.14
CA HIS A 198 0.36 0.70 -0.26
C HIS A 198 -0.46 -0.36 -0.99
N VAL A 199 0.08 -0.87 -2.09
CA VAL A 199 -0.53 -1.90 -2.93
C VAL A 199 0.45 -3.05 -3.14
N GLY A 200 0.06 -4.25 -2.72
CA GLY A 200 0.79 -5.47 -3.01
C GLY A 200 -0.08 -6.48 -3.74
N ALA A 201 0.53 -7.41 -4.46
CA ALA A 201 -0.19 -8.51 -5.07
C ALA A 201 0.64 -9.78 -5.11
N TYR A 202 -0.04 -10.93 -5.00
CA TYR A 202 0.62 -12.24 -5.08
C TYR A 202 -0.35 -13.34 -5.53
N ARG A 203 0.22 -14.47 -5.95
CA ARG A 203 -0.52 -15.72 -6.20
C ARG A 203 0.21 -16.87 -5.51
N GLY A 204 -0.47 -17.58 -4.60
CA GLY A 204 0.20 -18.54 -3.71
C GLY A 204 1.25 -17.85 -2.86
N VAL A 205 2.53 -18.14 -3.09
CA VAL A 205 3.68 -17.49 -2.44
C VAL A 205 4.53 -16.63 -3.40
N THR A 206 4.09 -16.49 -4.65
CA THR A 206 4.79 -15.71 -5.68
C THR A 206 4.28 -14.26 -5.68
N PRO A 207 5.13 -13.26 -5.41
CA PRO A 207 4.77 -11.87 -5.48
C PRO A 207 4.64 -11.43 -6.93
N LEU A 208 3.77 -10.47 -7.21
CA LEU A 208 3.45 -9.98 -8.55
C LEU A 208 3.69 -8.47 -8.62
N GLN A 209 4.44 -8.03 -9.62
CA GLN A 209 4.57 -6.60 -9.92
C GLN A 209 3.23 -6.01 -10.34
N ILE A 210 2.86 -4.87 -9.81
CA ILE A 210 1.62 -4.16 -10.15
C ILE A 210 1.76 -3.46 -11.50
N ARG A 211 0.72 -3.60 -12.33
CA ARG A 211 0.49 -2.80 -13.54
C ARG A 211 -0.92 -2.23 -13.51
N TRP A 212 -1.06 -0.96 -13.89
CA TRP A 212 -2.36 -0.31 -13.94
C TRP A 212 -3.06 -0.55 -15.27
N ASP A 213 -4.37 -0.83 -15.25
CA ASP A 213 -5.19 -0.86 -16.46
C ASP A 213 -5.43 0.58 -16.95
N LEU A 214 -4.60 1.02 -17.89
CA LEU A 214 -4.67 2.38 -18.47
C LEU A 214 -5.96 2.64 -19.25
N ARG A 215 -6.70 1.59 -19.66
CA ARG A 215 -8.01 1.75 -20.31
C ARG A 215 -9.10 2.03 -19.28
N ALA A 216 -9.03 1.37 -18.12
CA ALA A 216 -9.89 1.66 -16.98
C ALA A 216 -9.58 3.05 -16.40
N GLU A 217 -8.31 3.43 -16.33
CA GLU A 217 -7.86 4.74 -15.84
C GLU A 217 -8.53 5.91 -16.58
N LYS A 218 -8.62 5.82 -17.91
CA LYS A 218 -9.31 6.81 -18.72
C LYS A 218 -10.78 7.04 -18.32
N LYS A 219 -11.44 6.01 -17.75
CA LYS A 219 -12.86 6.10 -17.35
C LYS A 219 -13.04 6.71 -15.96
N PHE A 220 -12.01 6.63 -15.12
CA PHE A 220 -12.08 7.03 -13.72
C PHE A 220 -11.54 8.44 -13.45
N PHE A 221 -10.64 8.93 -14.31
CA PHE A 221 -10.17 10.31 -14.18
C PHE A 221 -11.29 11.27 -14.59
N VAL A 222 -11.85 11.93 -13.58
CA VAL A 222 -12.69 13.11 -13.77
C VAL A 222 -11.73 14.29 -13.77
N GLU A 223 -11.66 15.01 -14.91
CA GLU A 223 -10.92 16.27 -15.04
C GLU A 223 -11.50 17.36 -14.15
#